data_23e37129c1751fb8b92f63ea302e60ef
#
_entry.id   23e37129c1751fb8b92f63ea302e60ef
#
_cell.length_a   1.000
_cell.length_b   1.000
_cell.length_c   1.000
_cell.angle_alpha   90.00
_cell.angle_beta   90.00
_cell.angle_gamma   90.00
#
_symmetry.space_group_name_H-M   'P 1'
#
loop_
_entity.id
_entity.type
_entity.pdbx_description
1 polymer ?
#
loop_
_entity_poly.entity_id
_entity_poly.type
_entity_poly.pdbx_seq_one_letter_code
_entity_poly.pdbx_strand_id
1 'polypeptide(L)'
;MTETFRIHWYAGAANRFGAVPKDLVSLCDPGFVEVARNGASIPASALVAAQLRRTAFGAAMEKLLAKLDFIVSPATAIPAFAVPPEVPSNVALDRSLYSSSFAFPINLSQQPACSTPCGLTAAGLPIGLQFVAARGADAKVLSAARDFERASP
;
A
#
# COMPACT_ATOMS: atom_id res chain seq x y z
N MET A 1 2.99 9.67 7.07
CA MET A 1 3.63 8.80 6.03
C MET A 1 3.01 8.94 4.64
N THR A 2 1.79 9.44 4.52
CA THR A 2 1.06 9.62 3.25
C THR A 2 1.86 10.39 2.19
N GLU A 3 2.45 11.53 2.55
CA GLU A 3 3.28 12.32 1.63
C GLU A 3 4.54 11.56 1.19
N THR A 4 5.19 10.84 2.09
CA THR A 4 6.34 9.99 1.76
C THR A 4 5.95 8.90 0.77
N PHE A 5 4.80 8.26 0.97
CA PHE A 5 4.27 7.26 0.04
C PHE A 5 3.96 7.89 -1.32
N ARG A 6 3.25 9.03 -1.35
CA ARG A 6 2.90 9.73 -2.60
C ARG A 6 4.13 10.07 -3.43
N ILE A 7 5.19 10.59 -2.82
CA ILE A 7 6.44 10.92 -3.53
C ILE A 7 7.05 9.65 -4.18
N HIS A 8 7.13 8.53 -3.43
CA HIS A 8 7.66 7.29 -3.98
C HIS A 8 6.77 6.72 -5.09
N TRP A 9 5.46 6.76 -4.88
CA TRP A 9 4.47 6.26 -5.84
C TRP A 9 4.53 7.02 -7.16
N TYR A 10 4.55 8.36 -7.09
CA TYR A 10 4.60 9.23 -8.26
C TYR A 10 5.92 9.11 -9.01
N ALA A 11 7.05 9.14 -8.31
CA ALA A 11 8.36 8.95 -8.92
C ALA A 11 8.48 7.56 -9.57
N GLY A 12 7.93 6.52 -8.93
CA GLY A 12 7.86 5.17 -9.50
C GLY A 12 6.99 5.10 -10.76
N ALA A 13 5.83 5.78 -10.77
CA ALA A 13 4.98 5.88 -11.94
C ALA A 13 5.67 6.60 -13.10
N ALA A 14 6.37 7.71 -12.83
CA ALA A 14 7.14 8.44 -13.83
C ALA A 14 8.24 7.56 -14.48
N ASN A 15 8.97 6.81 -13.66
CA ASN A 15 9.99 5.88 -14.14
C ASN A 15 9.39 4.78 -15.03
N ARG A 16 8.26 4.18 -14.62
CA ARG A 16 7.57 3.15 -15.42
C ARG A 16 7.02 3.72 -16.73
N PHE A 17 6.38 4.88 -16.67
CA PHE A 17 5.82 5.56 -17.86
C PHE A 17 6.92 5.94 -18.86
N GLY A 18 8.09 6.37 -18.40
CA GLY A 18 9.24 6.67 -19.26
C GLY A 18 9.76 5.45 -20.05
N ALA A 19 9.44 4.23 -19.62
CA ALA A 19 9.79 3.00 -20.34
C ALA A 19 8.68 2.52 -21.29
N VAL A 20 7.51 3.19 -21.34
CA VAL A 20 6.41 2.81 -22.24
C VAL A 20 6.76 3.22 -23.67
N PRO A 21 6.68 2.29 -24.66
CA PRO A 21 6.84 2.62 -26.08
C PRO A 21 5.84 3.71 -26.51
N LYS A 22 6.31 4.63 -27.38
CA LYS A 22 5.50 5.81 -27.79
C LYS A 22 4.18 5.45 -28.43
N ASP A 23 4.13 4.38 -29.20
CA ASP A 23 2.94 3.84 -29.88
C ASP A 23 1.92 3.24 -28.91
N LEU A 24 2.34 2.86 -27.69
CA LEU A 24 1.47 2.29 -26.66
C LEU A 24 0.98 3.31 -25.60
N VAL A 25 1.49 4.55 -25.65
CA VAL A 25 1.10 5.59 -24.66
C VAL A 25 -0.40 5.87 -24.70
N SER A 26 -1.05 5.81 -25.86
CA SER A 26 -2.49 6.02 -25.99
C SER A 26 -3.36 4.93 -25.34
N LEU A 27 -2.78 3.78 -25.03
CA LEU A 27 -3.43 2.65 -24.34
C LEU A 27 -3.29 2.73 -22.83
N CYS A 28 -2.47 3.63 -22.31
CA CYS A 28 -2.30 3.82 -20.89
C CYS A 28 -3.54 4.48 -20.26
N ASP A 29 -3.86 4.05 -19.04
CA ASP A 29 -4.89 4.71 -18.23
C ASP A 29 -4.57 6.19 -18.03
N PRO A 30 -5.52 7.11 -18.29
CA PRO A 30 -5.28 8.55 -18.18
C PRO A 30 -4.85 8.99 -16.79
N GLY A 31 -5.38 8.37 -15.71
CA GLY A 31 -4.99 8.64 -14.33
C GLY A 31 -3.55 8.22 -14.05
N PHE A 32 -3.11 7.08 -14.58
CA PHE A 32 -1.71 6.67 -14.51
C PHE A 32 -0.79 7.67 -15.22
N VAL A 33 -1.17 8.15 -16.41
CA VAL A 33 -0.39 9.14 -17.17
C VAL A 33 -0.26 10.45 -16.39
N GLU A 34 -1.34 10.92 -15.76
CA GLU A 34 -1.33 12.13 -14.92
C GLU A 34 -0.41 11.96 -13.72
N VAL A 35 -0.53 10.86 -12.97
CA VAL A 35 0.34 10.55 -11.83
C VAL A 35 1.81 10.49 -12.27
N ALA A 36 2.09 9.90 -13.43
CA ALA A 36 3.46 9.81 -13.97
C ALA A 36 4.02 11.20 -14.34
N ARG A 37 3.21 12.07 -14.96
CA ARG A 37 3.63 13.45 -15.27
C ARG A 37 3.93 14.25 -14.02
N ASN A 38 3.08 14.15 -13.01
CA ASN A 38 3.30 14.77 -11.70
C ASN A 38 4.57 14.22 -11.04
N GLY A 39 4.82 12.92 -11.18
CA GLY A 39 6.02 12.27 -10.68
C GLY A 39 7.31 12.76 -11.34
N ALA A 40 7.28 13.04 -12.63
CA ALA A 40 8.42 13.55 -13.38
C ALA A 40 8.86 14.96 -12.94
N SER A 41 7.97 15.72 -12.29
CA SER A 41 8.28 17.06 -11.76
C SER A 41 8.83 17.04 -10.32
N ILE A 42 8.90 15.88 -9.67
CA ILE A 42 9.41 15.76 -8.29
C ILE A 42 10.94 16.00 -8.30
N PRO A 43 11.44 17.00 -7.53
CA PRO A 43 12.88 17.22 -7.44
C PRO A 43 13.57 16.01 -6.78
N ALA A 44 14.78 15.70 -7.22
CA ALA A 44 15.61 14.64 -6.64
C ALA A 44 15.80 14.80 -5.12
N SER A 45 15.95 16.05 -4.64
CA SER A 45 16.06 16.37 -3.21
C SER A 45 14.82 15.96 -2.41
N ALA A 46 13.61 16.12 -2.98
CA ALA A 46 12.37 15.69 -2.35
C ALA A 46 12.27 14.14 -2.26
N LEU A 47 12.72 13.45 -3.31
CA LEU A 47 12.77 11.98 -3.32
C LEU A 47 13.77 11.46 -2.28
N VAL A 48 14.97 12.08 -2.19
CA VAL A 48 15.97 11.72 -1.16
C VAL A 48 15.43 11.96 0.25
N ALA A 49 14.78 13.10 0.49
CA ALA A 49 14.15 13.38 1.78
C ALA A 49 13.04 12.39 2.12
N ALA A 50 12.24 11.96 1.14
CA ALA A 50 11.22 10.92 1.33
C ALA A 50 11.87 9.56 1.65
N GLN A 51 12.99 9.22 1.01
CA GLN A 51 13.73 7.99 1.29
C GLN A 51 14.31 7.98 2.72
N LEU A 52 14.84 9.09 3.20
CA LEU A 52 15.32 9.20 4.58
C LEU A 52 14.18 9.03 5.60
N ARG A 53 13.02 9.66 5.34
CA ARG A 53 11.82 9.46 6.18
C ARG A 53 11.33 8.02 6.17
N ARG A 54 11.35 7.36 5.01
CA ARG A 54 11.02 5.94 4.89
C ARG A 54 11.95 5.07 5.72
N THR A 55 13.26 5.30 5.65
CA THR A 55 14.27 4.57 6.43
C THR A 55 14.06 4.76 7.93
N ALA A 56 13.85 5.99 8.39
CA ALA A 56 13.57 6.29 9.80
C ALA A 56 12.28 5.60 10.29
N PHE A 57 11.24 5.59 9.47
CA PHE A 57 9.98 4.91 9.78
C PHE A 57 10.19 3.40 9.88
N GLY A 58 10.91 2.78 8.95
CA GLY A 58 11.24 1.35 9.00
C GLY A 58 12.00 0.98 10.28
N ALA A 59 12.98 1.80 10.70
CA ALA A 59 13.70 1.59 11.95
C ALA A 59 12.79 1.71 13.19
N ALA A 60 11.83 2.63 13.17
CA ALA A 60 10.85 2.77 14.24
C ALA A 60 9.92 1.54 14.33
N MET A 61 9.48 1.01 13.19
CA MET A 61 8.67 -0.20 13.12
C MET A 61 9.43 -1.43 13.65
N GLU A 62 10.72 -1.58 13.33
CA GLU A 62 11.56 -2.65 13.89
C GLU A 62 11.64 -2.57 15.43
N LYS A 63 11.85 -1.36 15.98
CA LYS A 63 11.90 -1.16 17.45
C LYS A 63 10.55 -1.51 18.10
N LEU A 64 9.43 -1.22 17.44
CA LEU A 64 8.10 -1.57 17.93
C LEU A 64 7.91 -3.09 17.93
N LEU A 65 8.20 -3.73 16.78
CA LEU A 65 8.01 -5.16 16.59
C LEU A 65 9.03 -6.03 17.35
N ALA A 66 10.11 -5.45 17.85
CA ALA A 66 10.99 -6.15 18.80
C ALA A 66 10.31 -6.42 20.15
N LYS A 67 9.18 -5.76 20.44
CA LYS A 67 8.42 -5.89 21.69
C LYS A 67 7.06 -6.57 21.51
N LEU A 68 6.69 -6.86 20.28
CA LEU A 68 5.39 -7.41 19.90
C LEU A 68 5.58 -8.61 18.98
N ASP A 69 4.71 -9.59 19.10
CA ASP A 69 4.68 -10.71 18.17
C ASP A 69 4.13 -10.29 16.81
N PHE A 70 3.06 -9.51 16.84
CA PHE A 70 2.36 -9.02 15.65
C PHE A 70 1.77 -7.63 15.88
N ILE A 71 1.59 -6.90 14.77
CA ILE A 71 0.61 -5.82 14.66
C ILE A 71 -0.54 -6.39 13.84
N VAL A 72 -1.76 -6.17 14.31
CA VAL A 72 -2.98 -6.61 13.65
C VAL A 72 -3.81 -5.38 13.28
N SER A 73 -4.34 -5.36 12.06
CA SER A 73 -5.16 -4.27 11.55
C SER A 73 -6.15 -4.77 10.50
N PRO A 74 -7.17 -3.98 10.11
CA PRO A 74 -7.87 -4.22 8.87
C PRO A 74 -6.88 -4.22 7.71
N ALA A 75 -7.13 -5.06 6.68
CA ALA A 75 -6.30 -5.06 5.47
C ALA A 75 -6.53 -3.78 4.63
N THR A 76 -7.77 -3.30 4.60
CA THR A 76 -8.19 -2.06 3.91
C THR A 76 -9.08 -1.22 4.81
N ALA A 77 -9.09 0.10 4.60
CA ALA A 77 -9.91 1.02 5.42
C ALA A 77 -11.40 1.00 5.06
N ILE A 78 -11.74 0.52 3.87
CA ILE A 78 -13.12 0.45 3.36
C ILE A 78 -13.34 -0.89 2.66
N PRO A 79 -14.59 -1.39 2.62
CA PRO A 79 -14.95 -2.53 1.79
C PRO A 79 -14.78 -2.25 0.29
N ALA A 80 -14.91 -3.30 -0.53
CA ALA A 80 -14.98 -3.14 -1.98
C ALA A 80 -16.12 -2.17 -2.36
N PHE A 81 -15.89 -1.37 -3.39
CA PHE A 81 -16.82 -0.37 -3.90
C PHE A 81 -16.96 -0.50 -5.41
N ALA A 82 -18.09 -0.01 -5.95
CA ALA A 82 -18.29 0.00 -7.38
C ALA A 82 -17.22 0.85 -8.09
N VAL A 83 -16.70 0.35 -9.19
CA VAL A 83 -15.83 1.13 -10.08
C VAL A 83 -16.73 2.04 -10.92
N PRO A 84 -16.73 3.35 -10.71
CA PRO A 84 -17.50 4.26 -11.56
C PRO A 84 -16.89 4.30 -12.96
N PRO A 85 -17.70 4.49 -14.01
CA PRO A 85 -17.23 4.50 -15.40
C PRO A 85 -16.24 5.62 -15.68
N GLU A 86 -16.31 6.72 -14.93
CA GLU A 86 -15.35 7.84 -15.02
C GLU A 86 -15.11 8.41 -13.62
N VAL A 87 -13.88 8.29 -13.13
CA VAL A 87 -13.45 8.95 -11.87
C VAL A 87 -12.36 9.95 -12.22
N PRO A 88 -12.50 11.24 -11.86
CA PRO A 88 -11.38 12.17 -11.95
C PRO A 88 -10.16 11.60 -11.24
N SER A 89 -8.99 11.69 -11.87
CA SER A 89 -7.76 11.03 -11.41
C SER A 89 -7.36 11.41 -9.98
N ASN A 90 -7.60 12.66 -9.57
CA ASN A 90 -7.38 13.12 -8.20
C ASN A 90 -8.30 12.40 -7.18
N VAL A 91 -9.58 12.21 -7.50
CA VAL A 91 -10.54 11.51 -6.63
C VAL A 91 -10.21 10.02 -6.56
N ALA A 92 -9.83 9.40 -7.67
CA ALA A 92 -9.41 8.01 -7.71
C ALA A 92 -8.15 7.78 -6.85
N LEU A 93 -7.18 8.70 -6.93
CA LEU A 93 -5.95 8.63 -6.15
C LEU A 93 -6.23 8.79 -4.65
N ASP A 94 -7.01 9.80 -4.24
CA ASP A 94 -7.34 10.04 -2.84
C ASP A 94 -8.11 8.85 -2.25
N ARG A 95 -9.02 8.26 -3.02
CA ARG A 95 -9.74 7.04 -2.63
C ARG A 95 -8.81 5.84 -2.50
N SER A 96 -7.87 5.68 -3.43
CA SER A 96 -6.86 4.61 -3.38
C SER A 96 -5.94 4.77 -2.17
N LEU A 97 -5.46 5.97 -1.87
CA LEU A 97 -4.66 6.26 -0.68
C LEU A 97 -5.44 5.99 0.61
N TYR A 98 -6.71 6.38 0.65
CA TYR A 98 -7.56 6.12 1.81
C TYR A 98 -7.82 4.63 2.00
N SER A 99 -8.20 3.90 0.94
CA SER A 99 -8.47 2.46 1.02
C SER A 99 -7.24 1.65 1.43
N SER A 100 -6.05 2.07 1.02
CA SER A 100 -4.77 1.39 1.31
C SER A 100 -4.05 1.92 2.56
N SER A 101 -4.71 2.74 3.40
CA SER A 101 -4.07 3.42 4.54
C SER A 101 -3.46 2.47 5.58
N PHE A 102 -3.89 1.22 5.66
CA PHE A 102 -3.27 0.18 6.49
C PHE A 102 -2.15 -0.59 5.76
N ALA A 103 -2.17 -0.65 4.42
CA ALA A 103 -1.21 -1.42 3.63
C ALA A 103 0.06 -0.62 3.28
N PHE A 104 -0.09 0.65 2.83
CA PHE A 104 1.08 1.39 2.37
C PHE A 104 2.14 1.69 3.45
N PRO A 105 1.81 1.90 4.75
CA PRO A 105 2.83 2.06 5.78
C PRO A 105 3.70 0.81 5.91
N ILE A 106 3.10 -0.36 5.81
CA ILE A 106 3.81 -1.64 5.91
C ILE A 106 4.71 -1.85 4.70
N ASN A 107 4.23 -1.52 3.49
CA ASN A 107 5.05 -1.52 2.28
C ASN A 107 6.25 -0.55 2.38
N LEU A 108 6.05 0.63 2.96
CA LEU A 108 7.13 1.59 3.18
C LEU A 108 8.17 1.08 4.19
N SER A 109 7.73 0.42 5.25
CA SER A 109 8.59 -0.07 6.33
C SER A 109 9.22 -1.44 6.04
N GLN A 110 8.73 -2.15 5.00
CA GLN A 110 9.27 -3.44 4.53
C GLN A 110 9.11 -4.60 5.52
N GLN A 111 8.10 -4.56 6.39
CA GLN A 111 7.73 -5.69 7.21
C GLN A 111 6.97 -6.75 6.39
N PRO A 112 7.15 -8.05 6.70
CA PRO A 112 6.29 -9.07 6.16
C PRO A 112 4.87 -8.91 6.70
N ALA A 113 3.90 -9.05 5.80
CA ALA A 113 2.49 -8.99 6.13
C ALA A 113 1.68 -9.97 5.30
N CYS A 114 0.60 -10.49 5.86
CA CYS A 114 -0.42 -11.20 5.10
C CYS A 114 -1.81 -10.77 5.53
N SER A 115 -2.79 -11.00 4.67
CA SER A 115 -4.20 -10.76 4.94
C SER A 115 -4.96 -12.08 4.87
N THR A 116 -5.86 -12.29 5.82
CA THR A 116 -6.77 -13.45 5.85
C THR A 116 -8.21 -12.97 6.03
N PRO A 117 -9.22 -13.67 5.48
CA PRO A 117 -10.62 -13.35 5.72
C PRO A 117 -10.96 -13.41 7.20
N CYS A 118 -11.74 -12.44 7.70
CA CYS A 118 -12.17 -12.41 9.11
C CYS A 118 -13.67 -12.14 9.27
N GLY A 119 -14.45 -12.33 8.22
CA GLY A 119 -15.88 -12.15 8.21
C GLY A 119 -16.40 -11.38 7.01
N LEU A 120 -17.67 -11.00 7.07
CA LEU A 120 -18.36 -10.26 6.02
C LEU A 120 -18.98 -8.98 6.60
N THR A 121 -19.08 -7.95 5.76
CA THR A 121 -19.88 -6.78 6.07
C THR A 121 -21.37 -7.11 6.08
N ALA A 122 -22.23 -6.21 6.55
CA ALA A 122 -23.68 -6.35 6.46
C ALA A 122 -24.18 -6.50 5.00
N ALA A 123 -23.41 -6.02 4.02
CA ALA A 123 -23.70 -6.17 2.59
C ALA A 123 -23.12 -7.46 1.97
N GLY A 124 -22.54 -8.37 2.76
CA GLY A 124 -21.95 -9.62 2.29
C GLY A 124 -20.57 -9.48 1.65
N LEU A 125 -19.90 -8.32 1.76
CA LEU A 125 -18.57 -8.11 1.23
C LEU A 125 -17.50 -8.63 2.20
N PRO A 126 -16.40 -9.25 1.72
CA PRO A 126 -15.36 -9.79 2.59
C PRO A 126 -14.59 -8.71 3.34
N ILE A 127 -14.23 -9.02 4.59
CA ILE A 127 -13.37 -8.21 5.43
C ILE A 127 -12.05 -8.95 5.60
N GLY A 128 -10.93 -8.27 5.36
CA GLY A 128 -9.58 -8.81 5.54
C GLY A 128 -8.94 -8.33 6.84
N LEU A 129 -8.37 -9.26 7.60
CA LEU A 129 -7.51 -9.01 8.75
C LEU A 129 -6.05 -9.10 8.31
N GLN A 130 -5.25 -8.08 8.60
CA GLN A 130 -3.83 -8.04 8.28
C GLN A 130 -2.99 -8.37 9.52
N PHE A 131 -2.05 -9.30 9.36
CA PHE A 131 -0.99 -9.61 10.33
C PHE A 131 0.33 -9.04 9.82
N VAL A 132 1.09 -8.37 10.68
CA VAL A 132 2.39 -7.79 10.37
C VAL A 132 3.39 -8.23 11.44
N ALA A 133 4.59 -8.66 11.06
CA ALA A 133 5.66 -9.05 11.97
C ALA A 133 6.99 -8.35 11.66
N ALA A 134 8.01 -8.59 12.48
CA ALA A 134 9.35 -8.08 12.25
C ALA A 134 9.93 -8.58 10.91
N ARG A 135 10.88 -7.85 10.34
CA ARG A 135 11.54 -8.24 9.08
C ARG A 135 12.17 -9.62 9.20
N GLY A 136 12.02 -10.41 8.14
CA GLY A 136 12.49 -11.80 8.09
C GLY A 136 11.59 -12.81 8.82
N ALA A 137 10.49 -12.37 9.44
CA ALA A 137 9.54 -13.24 10.12
C ALA A 137 8.36 -13.69 9.22
N ASP A 138 8.60 -13.89 7.92
CA ASP A 138 7.58 -14.25 6.92
C ASP A 138 6.83 -15.53 7.30
N ALA A 139 7.55 -16.57 7.72
CA ALA A 139 6.95 -17.82 8.17
C ALA A 139 6.04 -17.63 9.40
N LYS A 140 6.40 -16.70 10.30
CA LYS A 140 5.61 -16.39 11.49
C LYS A 140 4.29 -15.74 11.11
N VAL A 141 4.29 -14.82 10.14
CA VAL A 141 3.09 -14.16 9.61
C VAL A 141 2.14 -15.18 8.98
N LEU A 142 2.67 -16.07 8.12
CA LEU A 142 1.88 -17.11 7.47
C LEU A 142 1.30 -18.12 8.48
N SER A 143 2.07 -18.46 9.53
CA SER A 143 1.60 -19.34 10.59
C SER A 143 0.45 -18.71 11.37
N ALA A 144 0.55 -17.42 11.71
CA ALA A 144 -0.51 -16.70 12.43
C ALA A 144 -1.81 -16.65 11.61
N ALA A 145 -1.71 -16.35 10.30
CA ALA A 145 -2.88 -16.35 9.41
C ALA A 145 -3.55 -17.72 9.36
N ARG A 146 -2.77 -18.78 9.14
CA ARG A 146 -3.28 -20.16 9.14
C ARG A 146 -3.95 -20.55 10.46
N ASP A 147 -3.34 -20.18 11.59
CA ASP A 147 -3.88 -20.54 12.89
C ASP A 147 -5.17 -19.75 13.18
N PHE A 148 -5.26 -18.49 12.72
CA PHE A 148 -6.49 -17.70 12.74
C PHE A 148 -7.60 -18.33 11.90
N GLU A 149 -7.33 -18.74 10.66
CA GLU A 149 -8.29 -19.40 9.77
C GLU A 149 -8.82 -20.70 10.37
N ARG A 150 -7.99 -21.46 11.09
CA ARG A 150 -8.41 -22.69 11.78
C ARG A 150 -9.29 -22.42 13.00
N ALA A 151 -9.06 -21.31 13.67
CA ALA A 151 -9.81 -20.93 14.87
C ALA A 151 -11.14 -20.20 14.53
N SER A 152 -11.26 -19.66 13.33
CA SER A 152 -12.40 -18.88 12.85
C SER A 152 -12.83 -19.38 11.45
N PRO A 153 -13.35 -20.61 11.33
CA PRO A 153 -13.74 -21.22 10.07
C PRO A 153 -14.96 -20.53 9.43
#